data_06630cd7d000c3d3d4686d99f000043a
#
_entry.id   06630cd7d000c3d3d4686d99f000043a
#
_cell.length_a   1.000
_cell.length_b   1.000
_cell.length_c   1.000
_cell.angle_alpha   90.00
_cell.angle_beta   90.00
_cell.angle_gamma   90.00
#
_symmetry.space_group_name_H-M   'P 1'
#
loop_
_entity.id
_entity.type
_entity.pdbx_description
1 polymer ?
#
loop_
_entity_poly.entity_id
_entity_poly.type
_entity_poly.pdbx_seq_one_letter_code
_entity_poly.pdbx_strand_id
1 'polypeptide(L)'
;MIIKNIQIYRTHFKGKENYIMELLQLKYFKTVAEIGKISDAAQALFISAPALSTSISRLEKELGVQLFDRTNNKIILNQKGQIFLRYVNQIFTNLNCAKTELRQSMLSQGQHVSIASVASTQWVDMITAFSQEYPHFSLLCTSINRIELANSGLSAQYSFLLAAEDDIPVFYTDKLESSFLFEDHPVVMVHPEHPIAQKESVDLRDLLDETIFLPMQDYPLYDHLVRLFEDCAIPFPSGNAYSHLATQQMVAKGLGVAFATQHTAQTPSQSIKYIPIQNTYQPWVSRLYWRKNHTFTKDEQIFKDFIENYYRTLM
;
A
#
# COMPACT_ATOMS: atom_id res chain seq x y z
N MET A 1 31.69 -24.01 19.97
CA MET A 1 32.31 -22.66 19.84
C MET A 1 31.25 -21.58 19.56
N ILE A 2 30.01 -21.73 20.08
CA ILE A 2 28.85 -20.82 19.83
C ILE A 2 28.39 -20.10 21.14
N ILE A 3 28.96 -20.43 22.29
CA ILE A 3 28.47 -19.88 23.59
C ILE A 3 29.23 -18.61 24.03
N LYS A 4 30.32 -18.21 23.35
CA LYS A 4 31.11 -17.03 23.76
C LYS A 4 30.63 -15.67 23.22
N ASN A 5 29.70 -15.62 22.27
CA ASN A 5 29.24 -14.34 21.68
C ASN A 5 28.00 -13.72 22.34
N ILE A 6 27.39 -14.37 23.32
CA ILE A 6 26.24 -13.80 24.08
C ILE A 6 26.71 -12.81 25.17
N GLN A 7 28.00 -12.81 25.49
CA GLN A 7 28.53 -11.97 26.58
C GLN A 7 28.88 -10.55 26.18
N ILE A 8 28.93 -10.20 24.90
CA ILE A 8 29.33 -8.87 24.40
C ILE A 8 28.17 -7.84 24.51
N TYR A 9 26.92 -8.28 24.54
CA TYR A 9 25.77 -7.39 24.76
C TYR A 9 25.49 -7.07 26.23
N ARG A 10 26.26 -7.65 27.19
CA ARG A 10 26.06 -7.48 28.64
C ARG A 10 26.76 -6.28 29.25
N THR A 11 27.59 -5.55 28.53
CA THR A 11 28.56 -4.62 29.17
C THR A 11 28.22 -3.13 29.09
N HIS A 12 27.05 -2.72 28.53
CA HIS A 12 26.70 -1.30 28.46
C HIS A 12 25.43 -0.86 29.21
N PHE A 13 24.74 -1.75 29.93
CA PHE A 13 23.62 -1.40 30.81
C PHE A 13 23.91 -1.85 32.22
N LYS A 14 24.73 -1.06 32.94
CA LYS A 14 24.83 -1.17 34.40
C LYS A 14 23.56 -0.63 35.04
N GLY A 15 22.76 -1.53 35.60
CA GLY A 15 21.71 -1.24 36.57
C GLY A 15 20.30 -1.19 36.00
N LYS A 16 19.66 -2.35 35.89
CA LYS A 16 18.24 -2.67 36.15
C LYS A 16 17.91 -3.99 35.44
N GLU A 17 17.03 -4.78 36.06
CA GLU A 17 16.55 -6.07 35.56
C GLU A 17 16.39 -6.09 34.02
N ASN A 18 17.04 -7.07 33.40
CA ASN A 18 16.95 -7.31 31.95
C ASN A 18 15.49 -7.63 31.58
N TYR A 19 14.67 -6.64 31.37
CA TYR A 19 13.38 -6.80 30.71
C TYR A 19 13.64 -7.03 29.22
N ILE A 20 13.47 -8.26 28.77
CA ILE A 20 13.49 -8.58 27.34
C ILE A 20 12.07 -8.31 26.83
N MET A 21 11.94 -7.29 25.98
CA MET A 21 10.69 -6.97 25.31
C MET A 21 10.15 -8.18 24.55
N GLU A 22 8.93 -8.60 24.87
CA GLU A 22 8.31 -9.79 24.30
C GLU A 22 7.40 -9.41 23.13
N LEU A 23 7.35 -10.23 22.08
CA LEU A 23 6.45 -10.04 20.96
C LEU A 23 4.97 -9.94 21.38
N LEU A 24 4.62 -10.59 22.47
CA LEU A 24 3.26 -10.52 23.03
C LEU A 24 2.95 -9.12 23.56
N GLN A 25 3.91 -8.45 24.21
CA GLN A 25 3.74 -7.08 24.65
C GLN A 25 3.57 -6.12 23.47
N LEU A 26 4.32 -6.32 22.38
CA LEU A 26 4.16 -5.54 21.14
C LEU A 26 2.77 -5.75 20.52
N LYS A 27 2.25 -6.98 20.53
CA LYS A 27 0.89 -7.28 20.08
C LYS A 27 -0.14 -6.54 20.94
N TYR A 28 0.02 -6.58 22.25
CA TYR A 28 -0.87 -5.88 23.17
C TYR A 28 -0.86 -4.36 22.96
N PHE A 29 0.33 -3.78 22.81
CA PHE A 29 0.48 -2.37 22.50
C PHE A 29 -0.22 -1.99 21.19
N LYS A 30 0.01 -2.74 20.12
CA LYS A 30 -0.63 -2.52 18.81
C LYS A 30 -2.14 -2.57 18.92
N THR A 31 -2.70 -3.60 19.57
CA THR A 31 -4.16 -3.75 19.72
C THR A 31 -4.77 -2.58 20.53
N VAL A 32 -4.09 -2.13 21.58
CA VAL A 32 -4.55 -0.95 22.35
C VAL A 32 -4.50 0.31 21.52
N ALA A 33 -3.45 0.50 20.72
CA ALA A 33 -3.30 1.64 19.82
C ALA A 33 -4.40 1.71 18.75
N GLU A 34 -4.83 0.56 18.23
CA GLU A 34 -5.88 0.45 17.20
C GLU A 34 -7.28 0.65 17.77
N ILE A 35 -7.57 0.12 18.96
CA ILE A 35 -8.91 0.14 19.55
C ILE A 35 -9.16 1.42 20.39
N GLY A 36 -8.13 2.00 21.01
CA GLY A 36 -8.23 3.24 21.79
C GLY A 36 -8.94 3.10 23.14
N LYS A 37 -9.22 1.87 23.62
CA LYS A 37 -9.84 1.59 24.92
C LYS A 37 -9.34 0.26 25.49
N ILE A 38 -8.84 0.30 26.73
CA ILE A 38 -8.21 -0.89 27.37
C ILE A 38 -9.19 -2.05 27.54
N SER A 39 -10.44 -1.79 27.96
CA SER A 39 -11.43 -2.83 28.18
C SER A 39 -11.75 -3.60 26.90
N ASP A 40 -11.92 -2.88 25.80
CA ASP A 40 -12.32 -3.43 24.50
C ASP A 40 -11.14 -4.16 23.86
N ALA A 41 -9.92 -3.61 24.00
CA ALA A 41 -8.69 -4.28 23.58
C ALA A 41 -8.43 -5.58 24.37
N ALA A 42 -8.66 -5.55 25.69
CA ALA A 42 -8.52 -6.73 26.54
C ALA A 42 -9.51 -7.85 26.14
N GLN A 43 -10.75 -7.48 25.83
CA GLN A 43 -11.76 -8.40 25.32
C GLN A 43 -11.34 -9.02 23.98
N ALA A 44 -10.84 -8.20 23.03
CA ALA A 44 -10.34 -8.66 21.74
C ALA A 44 -9.13 -9.61 21.87
N LEU A 45 -8.33 -9.42 22.95
CA LEU A 45 -7.16 -10.25 23.24
C LEU A 45 -7.46 -11.45 24.15
N PHE A 46 -8.69 -11.61 24.62
CA PHE A 46 -9.12 -12.66 25.55
C PHE A 46 -8.34 -12.67 26.88
N ILE A 47 -8.04 -11.46 27.41
CA ILE A 47 -7.36 -11.29 28.70
C ILE A 47 -8.11 -10.28 29.57
N SER A 48 -7.74 -10.17 30.85
CA SER A 48 -8.32 -9.18 31.75
C SER A 48 -7.75 -7.78 31.49
N ALA A 49 -8.58 -6.75 31.62
CA ALA A 49 -8.15 -5.35 31.45
C ALA A 49 -7.01 -4.95 32.42
N PRO A 50 -6.96 -5.37 33.70
CA PRO A 50 -5.81 -5.16 34.56
C PRO A 50 -4.50 -5.78 34.04
N ALA A 51 -4.56 -7.01 33.50
CA ALA A 51 -3.39 -7.69 32.94
C ALA A 51 -2.84 -6.93 31.72
N LEU A 52 -3.74 -6.48 30.80
CA LEU A 52 -3.36 -5.68 29.64
C LEU A 52 -2.73 -4.35 30.09
N SER A 53 -3.36 -3.64 31.04
CA SER A 53 -2.85 -2.36 31.54
C SER A 53 -1.45 -2.53 32.17
N THR A 54 -1.25 -3.59 32.94
CA THR A 54 0.05 -3.92 33.54
C THR A 54 1.11 -4.18 32.47
N SER A 55 0.76 -4.93 31.41
CA SER A 55 1.66 -5.23 30.29
C SER A 55 2.09 -3.94 29.56
N ILE A 56 1.13 -3.05 29.28
CA ILE A 56 1.43 -1.75 28.65
C ILE A 56 2.36 -0.91 29.54
N SER A 57 2.05 -0.80 30.84
CA SER A 57 2.87 -0.04 31.79
C SER A 57 4.29 -0.62 31.92
N ARG A 58 4.44 -1.95 31.84
CA ARG A 58 5.75 -2.61 31.82
C ARG A 58 6.52 -2.26 30.56
N LEU A 59 5.88 -2.26 29.40
CA LEU A 59 6.49 -1.86 28.14
C LEU A 59 6.97 -0.39 28.16
N GLU A 60 6.11 0.53 28.63
CA GLU A 60 6.46 1.94 28.77
C GLU A 60 7.64 2.16 29.76
N LYS A 61 7.66 1.41 30.86
CA LYS A 61 8.77 1.44 31.83
C LYS A 61 10.08 0.93 31.22
N GLU A 62 10.04 -0.12 30.42
CA GLU A 62 11.20 -0.68 29.73
C GLU A 62 11.76 0.29 28.69
N LEU A 63 10.89 0.96 27.94
CA LEU A 63 11.26 1.97 26.96
C LEU A 63 11.68 3.32 27.61
N GLY A 64 11.34 3.51 28.88
CA GLY A 64 11.61 4.76 29.61
C GLY A 64 10.74 5.94 29.17
N VAL A 65 9.66 5.68 28.41
CA VAL A 65 8.76 6.72 27.88
C VAL A 65 7.31 6.26 27.94
N GLN A 66 6.39 7.22 28.11
CA GLN A 66 4.96 6.98 27.94
C GLN A 66 4.64 6.95 26.44
N LEU A 67 3.84 5.98 26.02
CA LEU A 67 3.38 5.80 24.65
C LEU A 67 1.96 6.28 24.44
N PHE A 68 1.20 6.39 25.51
CA PHE A 68 -0.19 6.80 25.52
C PHE A 68 -0.45 7.96 26.47
N ASP A 69 -1.37 8.82 26.08
CA ASP A 69 -2.00 9.81 26.93
C ASP A 69 -3.33 9.23 27.46
N ARG A 70 -3.61 9.43 28.74
CA ARG A 70 -4.82 8.94 29.40
C ARG A 70 -5.74 10.11 29.67
N THR A 71 -6.87 10.19 28.99
CA THR A 71 -7.90 11.22 29.15
C THR A 71 -9.27 10.58 29.28
N ASN A 72 -10.02 10.92 30.32
CA ASN A 72 -11.46 10.61 30.49
C ASN A 72 -11.93 9.28 29.90
N ASN A 73 -11.46 8.15 30.42
CA ASN A 73 -11.77 6.78 29.95
C ASN A 73 -11.28 6.41 28.54
N LYS A 74 -10.49 7.25 27.87
CA LYS A 74 -9.84 6.93 26.60
C LYS A 74 -8.33 6.84 26.79
N ILE A 75 -7.72 5.96 26.03
CA ILE A 75 -6.27 5.84 25.89
C ILE A 75 -5.92 6.23 24.46
N ILE A 76 -5.13 7.30 24.30
CA ILE A 76 -4.80 7.88 23.01
C ILE A 76 -3.30 7.77 22.80
N LEU A 77 -2.92 7.31 21.61
CA LEU A 77 -1.50 7.19 21.24
C LEU A 77 -0.87 8.59 21.14
N ASN A 78 0.18 8.84 21.91
CA ASN A 78 0.92 10.10 21.81
C ASN A 78 1.99 10.04 20.68
N GLN A 79 2.71 11.13 20.44
CA GLN A 79 3.72 11.21 19.39
C GLN A 79 4.80 10.12 19.49
N LYS A 80 5.25 9.78 20.71
CA LYS A 80 6.24 8.71 20.94
C LYS A 80 5.64 7.34 20.64
N GLY A 81 4.36 7.15 21.02
CA GLY A 81 3.60 5.95 20.68
C GLY A 81 3.42 5.78 19.18
N GLN A 82 3.15 6.85 18.43
CA GLN A 82 3.05 6.81 16.96
C GLN A 82 4.38 6.39 16.32
N ILE A 83 5.50 6.93 16.81
CA ILE A 83 6.84 6.50 16.36
C ILE A 83 7.02 5.01 16.64
N PHE A 84 6.73 4.56 17.86
CA PHE A 84 6.92 3.17 18.25
C PHE A 84 6.00 2.23 17.48
N LEU A 85 4.73 2.61 17.22
CA LEU A 85 3.77 1.81 16.46
C LEU A 85 4.25 1.51 15.03
N ARG A 86 4.92 2.47 14.37
CA ARG A 86 5.51 2.23 13.04
C ARG A 86 6.50 1.07 13.06
N TYR A 87 7.42 1.06 14.05
CA TYR A 87 8.40 -0.02 14.17
C TYR A 87 7.77 -1.35 14.61
N VAL A 88 6.77 -1.32 15.48
CA VAL A 88 6.00 -2.51 15.88
C VAL A 88 5.30 -3.14 14.67
N ASN A 89 4.69 -2.33 13.82
CA ASN A 89 4.09 -2.80 12.56
C ASN A 89 5.14 -3.45 11.65
N GLN A 90 6.32 -2.86 11.50
CA GLN A 90 7.42 -3.44 10.71
C GLN A 90 7.86 -4.81 11.26
N ILE A 91 7.97 -4.95 12.59
CA ILE A 91 8.33 -6.23 13.23
C ILE A 91 7.31 -7.31 12.88
N PHE A 92 6.01 -7.03 13.00
CA PHE A 92 4.97 -8.00 12.67
C PHE A 92 4.90 -8.30 11.18
N THR A 93 5.10 -7.30 10.32
CA THR A 93 5.21 -7.50 8.87
C THR A 93 6.38 -8.43 8.56
N ASN A 94 7.58 -8.17 9.08
CA ASN A 94 8.75 -9.01 8.83
C ASN A 94 8.57 -10.45 9.34
N LEU A 95 7.91 -10.65 10.48
CA LEU A 95 7.59 -11.99 10.98
C LEU A 95 6.60 -12.73 10.07
N ASN A 96 5.60 -12.03 9.55
CA ASN A 96 4.66 -12.62 8.60
C ASN A 96 5.35 -12.94 7.27
N CYS A 97 6.24 -12.08 6.81
CA CYS A 97 7.08 -12.30 5.63
C CYS A 97 7.91 -13.58 5.80
N ALA A 98 8.65 -13.70 6.91
CA ALA A 98 9.46 -14.89 7.19
C ALA A 98 8.61 -16.18 7.22
N LYS A 99 7.42 -16.14 7.82
CA LYS A 99 6.49 -17.28 7.82
C LYS A 99 6.03 -17.64 6.40
N THR A 100 5.78 -16.64 5.57
CA THR A 100 5.36 -16.82 4.17
C THR A 100 6.51 -17.42 3.36
N GLU A 101 7.71 -16.88 3.48
CA GLU A 101 8.92 -17.40 2.82
C GLU A 101 9.21 -18.86 3.22
N LEU A 102 9.10 -19.18 4.50
CA LEU A 102 9.26 -20.57 4.97
C LEU A 102 8.19 -21.50 4.38
N ARG A 103 6.91 -21.07 4.33
CA ARG A 103 5.85 -21.86 3.69
C ARG A 103 6.13 -22.04 2.20
N GLN A 104 6.54 -20.99 1.51
CA GLN A 104 6.87 -21.03 0.08
C GLN A 104 8.07 -21.94 -0.18
N SER A 105 9.12 -21.88 0.63
CA SER A 105 10.29 -22.79 0.52
C SER A 105 9.92 -24.26 0.70
N MET A 106 8.86 -24.54 1.47
CA MET A 106 8.34 -25.91 1.64
C MET A 106 7.43 -26.36 0.48
N LEU A 107 6.81 -25.40 -0.23
CA LEU A 107 5.90 -25.66 -1.36
C LEU A 107 6.62 -25.60 -2.72
N SER A 108 7.83 -25.04 -2.77
CA SER A 108 8.53 -24.74 -4.02
C SER A 108 9.23 -25.96 -4.63
N GLN A 109 8.44 -26.86 -5.22
CA GLN A 109 8.85 -27.60 -6.42
C GLN A 109 8.34 -26.91 -7.71
N GLY A 110 7.80 -25.69 -7.64
CA GLY A 110 7.25 -24.95 -8.77
C GLY A 110 7.93 -23.58 -8.98
N GLN A 111 7.97 -23.14 -10.21
CA GLN A 111 8.41 -21.81 -10.64
C GLN A 111 7.42 -20.77 -10.06
N HIS A 112 7.89 -19.82 -9.26
CA HIS A 112 7.04 -18.76 -8.75
C HIS A 112 7.78 -17.43 -8.70
N VAL A 113 7.05 -16.35 -8.96
CA VAL A 113 7.53 -14.97 -8.82
C VAL A 113 6.57 -14.23 -7.88
N SER A 114 7.13 -13.58 -6.87
CA SER A 114 6.35 -12.82 -5.90
C SER A 114 6.42 -11.32 -6.20
N ILE A 115 5.26 -10.70 -6.30
CA ILE A 115 5.11 -9.32 -6.73
C ILE A 115 4.30 -8.56 -5.69
N ALA A 116 4.83 -7.43 -5.20
CA ALA A 116 4.05 -6.42 -4.51
C ALA A 116 3.51 -5.42 -5.54
N SER A 117 2.31 -4.91 -5.33
CA SER A 117 1.72 -3.91 -6.21
C SER A 117 1.01 -2.83 -5.42
N VAL A 118 1.34 -1.59 -5.69
CA VAL A 118 0.52 -0.43 -5.33
C VAL A 118 -0.47 -0.21 -6.47
N ALA A 119 -1.77 0.01 -6.16
CA ALA A 119 -2.82 0.14 -7.19
C ALA A 119 -3.04 -1.13 -8.06
N SER A 120 -3.40 -2.24 -7.42
CA SER A 120 -3.51 -3.58 -8.02
C SER A 120 -4.41 -3.71 -9.25
N THR A 121 -5.38 -2.82 -9.47
CA THR A 121 -6.29 -2.89 -10.62
C THR A 121 -5.62 -2.61 -11.95
N GLN A 122 -4.52 -1.87 -11.97
CA GLN A 122 -3.79 -1.52 -13.20
C GLN A 122 -3.02 -2.70 -13.82
N TRP A 123 -2.81 -3.77 -13.05
CA TRP A 123 -1.93 -4.89 -13.44
C TRP A 123 -2.69 -6.13 -13.85
N VAL A 124 -4.02 -6.13 -13.77
CA VAL A 124 -4.86 -7.32 -13.99
C VAL A 124 -4.69 -7.87 -15.39
N ASP A 125 -4.71 -7.01 -16.41
CA ASP A 125 -4.62 -7.44 -17.81
C ASP A 125 -3.24 -8.03 -18.12
N MET A 126 -2.18 -7.41 -17.62
CA MET A 126 -0.80 -7.91 -17.73
C MET A 126 -0.65 -9.27 -17.03
N ILE A 127 -1.14 -9.39 -15.77
CA ILE A 127 -1.08 -10.64 -15.02
C ILE A 127 -1.86 -11.74 -15.74
N THR A 128 -3.01 -11.41 -16.33
CA THR A 128 -3.82 -12.34 -17.12
C THR A 128 -3.07 -12.80 -18.35
N ALA A 129 -2.48 -11.87 -19.12
CA ALA A 129 -1.70 -12.20 -20.31
C ALA A 129 -0.49 -13.08 -19.96
N PHE A 130 0.24 -12.75 -18.90
CA PHE A 130 1.36 -13.59 -18.42
C PHE A 130 0.90 -14.99 -18.06
N SER A 131 -0.21 -15.11 -17.33
CA SER A 131 -0.74 -16.42 -16.90
C SER A 131 -1.23 -17.28 -18.08
N GLN A 132 -1.68 -16.65 -19.16
CA GLN A 132 -2.05 -17.36 -20.40
C GLN A 132 -0.83 -17.87 -21.17
N GLU A 133 0.24 -17.07 -21.24
CA GLU A 133 1.46 -17.44 -21.95
C GLU A 133 2.31 -18.44 -21.15
N TYR A 134 2.30 -18.31 -19.83
CA TYR A 134 3.07 -19.17 -18.91
C TYR A 134 2.18 -19.89 -17.88
N PRO A 135 1.31 -20.83 -18.29
CA PRO A 135 0.31 -21.46 -17.42
C PRO A 135 0.90 -22.31 -16.29
N HIS A 136 2.17 -22.67 -16.38
CA HIS A 136 2.88 -23.43 -15.31
C HIS A 136 3.56 -22.53 -14.30
N PHE A 137 3.56 -21.21 -14.51
CA PHE A 137 4.10 -20.24 -13.58
C PHE A 137 3.08 -19.87 -12.50
N SER A 138 3.53 -19.79 -11.26
CA SER A 138 2.75 -19.24 -10.16
C SER A 138 3.17 -17.80 -9.91
N LEU A 139 2.27 -16.85 -10.18
CA LEU A 139 2.44 -15.46 -9.76
C LEU A 139 1.79 -15.25 -8.39
N LEU A 140 2.56 -14.78 -7.44
CA LEU A 140 2.06 -14.38 -6.13
C LEU A 140 1.97 -12.85 -6.09
N CYS A 141 0.79 -12.32 -6.40
CA CYS A 141 0.56 -10.88 -6.39
C CYS A 141 -0.08 -10.45 -5.07
N THR A 142 0.55 -9.50 -4.39
CA THR A 142 0.03 -8.92 -3.14
C THR A 142 -0.16 -7.43 -3.32
N SER A 143 -1.38 -6.95 -3.06
CA SER A 143 -1.63 -5.51 -3.00
C SER A 143 -1.09 -4.97 -1.69
N ILE A 144 -0.28 -3.91 -1.78
CA ILE A 144 0.23 -3.15 -0.64
C ILE A 144 -0.17 -1.69 -0.80
N ASN A 145 -0.37 -0.99 0.31
CA ASN A 145 -0.64 0.43 0.26
C ASN A 145 0.65 1.26 0.44
N ARG A 146 0.59 2.56 0.13
CA ARG A 146 1.74 3.48 0.24
C ARG A 146 2.29 3.58 1.66
N ILE A 147 1.44 3.51 2.67
CA ILE A 147 1.84 3.56 4.07
C ILE A 147 2.63 2.30 4.43
N GLU A 148 2.18 1.14 3.95
CA GLU A 148 2.88 -0.13 4.14
C GLU A 148 4.24 -0.11 3.45
N LEU A 149 4.30 0.37 2.20
CA LEU A 149 5.55 0.54 1.48
C LEU A 149 6.50 1.52 2.18
N ALA A 150 6.00 2.65 2.68
CA ALA A 150 6.78 3.62 3.42
C ALA A 150 7.32 3.07 4.75
N ASN A 151 6.56 2.21 5.42
CA ASN A 151 6.95 1.64 6.72
C ASN A 151 7.87 0.42 6.60
N SER A 152 7.67 -0.42 5.59
CA SER A 152 8.35 -1.72 5.47
C SER A 152 9.37 -1.77 4.33
N GLY A 153 9.28 -0.82 3.37
CA GLY A 153 10.00 -0.90 2.11
C GLY A 153 9.56 -2.12 1.28
N LEU A 154 10.31 -2.45 0.25
CA LEU A 154 10.13 -3.70 -0.48
C LEU A 154 10.66 -4.85 0.37
N SER A 155 9.75 -5.54 1.03
CA SER A 155 10.09 -6.72 1.84
C SER A 155 10.82 -7.78 1.00
N ALA A 156 11.72 -8.53 1.65
CA ALA A 156 12.52 -9.59 1.00
C ALA A 156 11.65 -10.69 0.37
N GLN A 157 10.40 -10.83 0.81
CA GLN A 157 9.45 -11.80 0.24
C GLN A 157 9.02 -11.47 -1.20
N TYR A 158 9.18 -10.21 -1.65
CA TYR A 158 8.81 -9.82 -3.01
C TYR A 158 10.05 -9.70 -3.89
N SER A 159 10.00 -10.31 -5.06
CA SER A 159 11.01 -10.14 -6.10
C SER A 159 10.89 -8.78 -6.75
N PHE A 160 9.64 -8.36 -6.99
CA PHE A 160 9.31 -7.13 -7.70
C PHE A 160 8.27 -6.28 -6.96
N LEU A 161 8.29 -4.99 -7.27
CA LEU A 161 7.25 -4.03 -6.89
C LEU A 161 6.76 -3.30 -8.15
N LEU A 162 5.45 -3.28 -8.33
CA LEU A 162 4.75 -2.49 -9.35
C LEU A 162 4.18 -1.24 -8.69
N ALA A 163 4.69 -0.08 -9.06
CA ALA A 163 4.29 1.20 -8.45
C ALA A 163 4.56 2.38 -9.38
N ALA A 164 3.89 3.50 -9.14
CA ALA A 164 4.27 4.77 -9.73
C ALA A 164 5.52 5.34 -9.03
N GLU A 165 6.28 6.19 -9.74
CA GLU A 165 7.47 6.84 -9.15
C GLU A 165 7.15 7.59 -7.86
N ASP A 166 6.02 8.27 -7.83
CA ASP A 166 5.55 9.07 -6.70
C ASP A 166 5.11 8.23 -5.49
N ASP A 167 4.91 6.92 -5.69
CA ASP A 167 4.59 6.00 -4.59
C ASP A 167 5.83 5.58 -3.81
N ILE A 168 7.03 5.78 -4.39
CA ILE A 168 8.28 5.38 -3.78
C ILE A 168 8.76 6.49 -2.81
N PRO A 169 8.91 6.19 -1.51
CA PRO A 169 9.45 7.16 -0.58
C PRO A 169 10.87 7.56 -0.95
N VAL A 170 11.17 8.86 -0.93
CA VAL A 170 12.47 9.43 -1.34
C VAL A 170 13.66 8.74 -0.66
N PHE A 171 13.53 8.40 0.64
CA PHE A 171 14.57 7.70 1.40
C PHE A 171 14.78 6.24 0.99
N TYR A 172 13.96 5.74 0.05
CA TYR A 172 14.01 4.35 -0.41
C TYR A 172 14.47 4.23 -1.87
N THR A 173 14.48 5.32 -2.64
CA THR A 173 14.87 5.33 -4.06
C THR A 173 16.27 4.78 -4.29
N ASP A 174 17.25 5.13 -3.45
CA ASP A 174 18.64 4.67 -3.58
C ASP A 174 18.82 3.15 -3.34
N LYS A 175 17.80 2.48 -2.82
CA LYS A 175 17.82 1.04 -2.51
C LYS A 175 17.20 0.18 -3.60
N LEU A 176 16.56 0.82 -4.58
CA LEU A 176 15.87 0.16 -5.68
C LEU A 176 16.53 0.46 -7.01
N GLU A 177 16.39 -0.49 -7.93
CA GLU A 177 16.56 -0.33 -9.36
C GLU A 177 15.20 -0.48 -10.01
N SER A 178 15.01 0.03 -11.22
CA SER A 178 13.72 -0.02 -11.89
C SER A 178 13.83 -0.02 -13.40
N SER A 179 12.80 -0.52 -14.07
CA SER A 179 12.54 -0.30 -15.49
C SER A 179 11.24 0.47 -15.69
N PHE A 180 11.22 1.30 -16.70
CA PHE A 180 10.03 2.02 -17.15
C PHE A 180 9.01 1.03 -17.72
N LEU A 181 7.72 1.24 -17.42
CA LEU A 181 6.63 0.47 -18.01
C LEU A 181 5.74 1.34 -18.88
N PHE A 182 5.07 2.33 -18.31
CA PHE A 182 4.20 3.25 -19.04
C PHE A 182 3.99 4.56 -18.27
N GLU A 183 3.51 5.56 -18.99
CA GLU A 183 2.96 6.80 -18.42
C GLU A 183 1.45 6.69 -18.30
N ASP A 184 0.88 7.29 -17.26
CA ASP A 184 -0.57 7.29 -17.03
C ASP A 184 -1.08 8.69 -16.70
N HIS A 185 -2.36 8.91 -16.97
CA HIS A 185 -3.07 10.18 -16.79
C HIS A 185 -4.43 9.95 -16.14
N PRO A 186 -4.98 10.92 -15.40
CA PRO A 186 -6.34 10.85 -14.93
C PRO A 186 -7.33 11.05 -16.09
N VAL A 187 -8.42 10.33 -16.03
CA VAL A 187 -9.58 10.46 -16.91
C VAL A 187 -10.87 10.51 -16.10
N VAL A 188 -11.93 11.06 -16.66
CA VAL A 188 -13.25 11.09 -16.03
C VAL A 188 -14.07 9.87 -16.45
N MET A 189 -14.63 9.17 -15.46
CA MET A 189 -15.60 8.09 -15.67
C MET A 189 -17.02 8.65 -15.62
N VAL A 190 -17.83 8.36 -16.62
CA VAL A 190 -19.23 8.78 -16.70
C VAL A 190 -20.11 7.65 -17.22
N HIS A 191 -21.40 7.72 -16.89
CA HIS A 191 -22.40 6.86 -17.54
C HIS A 191 -22.50 7.22 -19.05
N PRO A 192 -22.69 6.28 -19.97
CA PRO A 192 -22.75 6.56 -21.42
C PRO A 192 -23.80 7.58 -21.84
N GLU A 193 -24.90 7.69 -21.09
CA GLU A 193 -25.98 8.67 -21.32
C GLU A 193 -25.74 10.03 -20.64
N HIS A 194 -24.66 10.19 -19.90
CA HIS A 194 -24.32 11.45 -19.24
C HIS A 194 -23.96 12.53 -20.29
N PRO A 195 -24.36 13.82 -20.13
CA PRO A 195 -24.02 14.87 -21.10
C PRO A 195 -22.52 14.96 -21.40
N ILE A 196 -21.66 14.79 -20.39
CA ILE A 196 -20.21 14.80 -20.53
C ILE A 196 -19.72 13.66 -21.43
N ALA A 197 -20.44 12.55 -21.52
CA ALA A 197 -20.06 11.41 -22.38
C ALA A 197 -20.04 11.76 -23.88
N GLN A 198 -20.67 12.84 -24.30
CA GLN A 198 -20.66 13.30 -25.68
C GLN A 198 -19.47 14.21 -26.02
N LYS A 199 -18.68 14.63 -25.03
CA LYS A 199 -17.50 15.46 -25.23
C LYS A 199 -16.30 14.58 -25.63
N GLU A 200 -15.41 15.12 -26.46
CA GLU A 200 -14.12 14.51 -26.77
C GLU A 200 -13.15 14.62 -25.58
N SER A 201 -13.28 15.71 -24.83
CA SER A 201 -12.52 15.97 -23.58
C SER A 201 -13.31 16.89 -22.67
N VAL A 202 -12.98 16.94 -21.38
CA VAL A 202 -13.68 17.71 -20.36
C VAL A 202 -12.71 18.65 -19.61
N ASP A 203 -13.10 19.88 -19.38
CA ASP A 203 -12.41 20.78 -18.44
C ASP A 203 -12.88 20.40 -17.01
N LEU A 204 -11.96 20.46 -16.05
CA LEU A 204 -12.30 20.20 -14.63
C LEU A 204 -13.38 21.13 -14.08
N ARG A 205 -13.49 22.34 -14.64
CA ARG A 205 -14.55 23.30 -14.28
C ARG A 205 -15.94 22.80 -14.62
N ASP A 206 -16.06 21.99 -15.67
CA ASP A 206 -17.34 21.38 -16.07
C ASP A 206 -17.85 20.35 -15.06
N LEU A 207 -16.98 19.92 -14.15
CA LEU A 207 -17.32 18.93 -13.12
C LEU A 207 -17.75 19.55 -11.79
N LEU A 208 -17.62 20.88 -11.62
CA LEU A 208 -17.88 21.54 -10.33
C LEU A 208 -19.32 21.43 -9.86
N ASP A 209 -20.26 21.33 -10.79
CA ASP A 209 -21.70 21.19 -10.51
C ASP A 209 -22.15 19.71 -10.47
N GLU A 210 -21.22 18.77 -10.67
CA GLU A 210 -21.51 17.34 -10.72
C GLU A 210 -21.35 16.66 -9.33
N THR A 211 -22.06 15.57 -9.15
CA THR A 211 -21.80 14.68 -8.02
C THR A 211 -20.53 13.87 -8.30
N ILE A 212 -19.45 14.22 -7.62
CA ILE A 212 -18.14 13.59 -7.82
C ILE A 212 -17.88 12.54 -6.75
N PHE A 213 -17.57 11.31 -7.18
CA PHE A 213 -17.09 10.23 -6.32
C PHE A 213 -15.57 10.21 -6.33
N LEU A 214 -14.97 10.48 -5.16
CA LEU A 214 -13.52 10.54 -5.02
C LEU A 214 -12.93 9.15 -4.74
N PRO A 215 -11.69 8.88 -5.17
CA PRO A 215 -10.96 7.70 -4.70
C PRO A 215 -10.62 7.84 -3.22
N MET A 216 -10.37 6.72 -2.54
CA MET A 216 -9.88 6.74 -1.15
C MET A 216 -8.53 7.44 -1.06
N GLN A 217 -8.26 8.13 0.06
CA GLN A 217 -7.05 8.93 0.25
C GLN A 217 -5.74 8.12 0.25
N ASP A 218 -5.81 6.84 0.56
CA ASP A 218 -4.66 5.92 0.49
C ASP A 218 -4.39 5.38 -0.92
N TYR A 219 -5.23 5.76 -1.90
CA TYR A 219 -5.08 5.35 -3.29
C TYR A 219 -4.23 6.37 -4.07
N PRO A 220 -3.24 5.93 -4.86
CA PRO A 220 -2.32 6.84 -5.56
C PRO A 220 -3.01 7.92 -6.39
N LEU A 221 -4.10 7.57 -7.08
CA LEU A 221 -4.87 8.50 -7.90
C LEU A 221 -5.37 9.73 -7.10
N TYR A 222 -5.62 9.60 -5.79
CA TYR A 222 -6.10 10.72 -4.97
C TYR A 222 -5.11 11.88 -4.97
N ASP A 223 -3.83 11.62 -4.70
CA ASP A 223 -2.80 12.66 -4.65
C ASP A 223 -2.53 13.28 -6.02
N HIS A 224 -2.63 12.48 -7.08
CA HIS A 224 -2.54 13.00 -8.46
C HIS A 224 -3.68 13.95 -8.78
N LEU A 225 -4.90 13.64 -8.34
CA LEU A 225 -6.05 14.53 -8.51
C LEU A 225 -5.90 15.81 -7.68
N VAL A 226 -5.45 15.73 -6.42
CA VAL A 226 -5.20 16.92 -5.61
C VAL A 226 -4.26 17.87 -6.34
N ARG A 227 -3.11 17.37 -6.83
CA ARG A 227 -2.14 18.16 -7.60
C ARG A 227 -2.74 18.74 -8.88
N LEU A 228 -3.49 17.92 -9.63
CA LEU A 228 -4.14 18.38 -10.87
C LEU A 228 -5.08 19.55 -10.62
N PHE A 229 -5.90 19.49 -9.58
CA PHE A 229 -6.80 20.59 -9.22
C PHE A 229 -6.05 21.84 -8.73
N GLU A 230 -4.98 21.65 -7.93
CA GLU A 230 -4.10 22.72 -7.47
C GLU A 230 -3.41 23.43 -8.65
N ASP A 231 -2.81 22.68 -9.58
CA ASP A 231 -2.13 23.21 -10.76
C ASP A 231 -3.08 24.00 -11.68
N CYS A 232 -4.35 23.59 -11.71
CA CYS A 232 -5.39 24.30 -12.46
C CYS A 232 -6.01 25.49 -11.70
N ALA A 233 -5.62 25.71 -10.46
CA ALA A 233 -6.23 26.70 -9.56
C ALA A 233 -7.76 26.53 -9.43
N ILE A 234 -8.21 25.26 -9.37
CA ILE A 234 -9.62 24.86 -9.19
C ILE A 234 -9.75 24.25 -7.79
N PRO A 235 -10.77 24.62 -7.01
CA PRO A 235 -10.98 24.00 -5.70
C PRO A 235 -11.16 22.49 -5.82
N PHE A 236 -10.43 21.74 -4.97
CA PHE A 236 -10.61 20.28 -4.93
C PHE A 236 -12.03 19.95 -4.44
N PRO A 237 -12.78 19.08 -5.15
CA PRO A 237 -14.16 18.81 -4.82
C PRO A 237 -14.29 18.16 -3.43
N SER A 238 -15.32 18.55 -2.71
CA SER A 238 -15.72 17.87 -1.47
C SER A 238 -16.65 16.72 -1.85
N GLY A 239 -16.33 15.52 -1.43
CA GLY A 239 -17.14 14.34 -1.74
C GLY A 239 -16.81 13.16 -0.85
N ASN A 240 -17.62 12.11 -0.93
CA ASN A 240 -17.34 10.86 -0.25
C ASN A 240 -16.33 10.04 -1.05
N ALA A 241 -15.38 9.46 -0.34
CA ALA A 241 -14.39 8.58 -0.91
C ALA A 241 -14.87 7.12 -0.88
N TYR A 242 -14.68 6.42 -1.99
CA TYR A 242 -15.12 5.04 -2.15
C TYR A 242 -14.02 4.18 -2.78
N SER A 243 -14.13 2.86 -2.60
CA SER A 243 -13.27 1.92 -3.32
C SER A 243 -13.54 1.99 -4.83
N HIS A 244 -12.54 1.67 -5.63
CA HIS A 244 -12.65 1.71 -7.09
C HIS A 244 -13.87 0.93 -7.62
N LEU A 245 -14.12 -0.27 -7.11
CA LEU A 245 -15.26 -1.10 -7.50
C LEU A 245 -16.61 -0.43 -7.17
N ALA A 246 -16.75 0.12 -5.97
CA ALA A 246 -17.98 0.82 -5.59
C ALA A 246 -18.21 2.04 -6.47
N THR A 247 -17.16 2.81 -6.74
CA THR A 247 -17.21 3.98 -7.62
C THR A 247 -17.65 3.61 -9.03
N GLN A 248 -17.07 2.57 -9.63
CA GLN A 248 -17.50 2.07 -10.94
C GLN A 248 -18.98 1.68 -10.98
N GLN A 249 -19.47 0.97 -9.95
CA GLN A 249 -20.88 0.59 -9.87
C GLN A 249 -21.82 1.80 -9.73
N MET A 250 -21.42 2.83 -9.02
CA MET A 250 -22.21 4.05 -8.85
C MET A 250 -22.28 4.86 -10.15
N VAL A 251 -21.14 5.01 -10.85
CA VAL A 251 -21.08 5.65 -12.17
C VAL A 251 -21.90 4.86 -13.22
N ALA A 252 -21.78 3.54 -13.23
CA ALA A 252 -22.56 2.67 -14.13
C ALA A 252 -24.07 2.76 -13.91
N LYS A 253 -24.52 3.25 -12.75
CA LYS A 253 -25.93 3.54 -12.44
C LYS A 253 -26.33 4.99 -12.70
N GLY A 254 -25.44 5.81 -13.23
CA GLY A 254 -25.71 7.23 -13.51
C GLY A 254 -25.86 8.12 -12.26
N LEU A 255 -25.27 7.71 -11.12
CA LEU A 255 -25.42 8.47 -9.87
C LEU A 255 -24.45 9.67 -9.75
N GLY A 256 -23.52 9.81 -10.68
CA GLY A 256 -22.53 10.88 -10.72
C GLY A 256 -21.35 10.51 -11.59
N VAL A 257 -20.27 11.27 -11.45
CA VAL A 257 -19.01 11.12 -12.19
C VAL A 257 -17.88 10.76 -11.23
N ALA A 258 -16.80 10.19 -11.78
CA ALA A 258 -15.64 9.86 -10.98
C ALA A 258 -14.36 9.93 -11.80
N PHE A 259 -13.22 9.66 -11.18
CA PHE A 259 -11.93 9.61 -11.84
C PHE A 259 -11.39 8.18 -11.93
N ALA A 260 -10.71 7.90 -13.03
CA ALA A 260 -9.93 6.70 -13.26
C ALA A 260 -8.57 7.08 -13.87
N THR A 261 -7.78 6.08 -14.22
CA THR A 261 -6.55 6.26 -14.97
C THR A 261 -6.78 5.93 -16.45
N GLN A 262 -6.02 6.53 -17.35
CA GLN A 262 -6.10 6.26 -18.77
C GLN A 262 -5.80 4.77 -19.07
N HIS A 263 -4.88 4.17 -18.33
CA HIS A 263 -4.59 2.75 -18.47
C HIS A 263 -5.80 1.88 -18.12
N THR A 264 -6.51 2.20 -17.02
CA THR A 264 -7.76 1.50 -16.67
C THR A 264 -8.85 1.68 -17.74
N ALA A 265 -8.87 2.82 -18.43
CA ALA A 265 -9.82 3.13 -19.49
C ALA A 265 -9.63 2.29 -20.77
N GLN A 266 -8.51 1.61 -20.94
CA GLN A 266 -8.26 0.70 -22.07
C GLN A 266 -9.10 -0.57 -21.98
N THR A 267 -9.60 -0.95 -20.80
CA THR A 267 -10.51 -2.07 -20.61
C THR A 267 -11.93 -1.66 -21.02
N PRO A 268 -12.51 -2.19 -22.12
CA PRO A 268 -13.82 -1.80 -22.58
C PRO A 268 -14.92 -2.05 -21.54
N SER A 269 -15.80 -1.06 -21.35
CA SER A 269 -17.01 -1.18 -20.53
C SER A 269 -18.23 -0.73 -21.29
N GLN A 270 -19.31 -1.49 -21.24
CA GLN A 270 -20.60 -1.08 -21.84
C GLN A 270 -21.36 -0.07 -20.97
N SER A 271 -21.03 -0.02 -19.69
CA SER A 271 -21.76 0.78 -18.70
C SER A 271 -20.99 2.04 -18.23
N ILE A 272 -19.77 2.24 -18.71
CA ILE A 272 -18.93 3.39 -18.34
C ILE A 272 -18.20 3.90 -19.59
N LYS A 273 -18.21 5.21 -19.76
CA LYS A 273 -17.39 5.91 -20.75
C LYS A 273 -16.29 6.71 -20.03
N TYR A 274 -15.11 6.69 -20.59
CA TYR A 274 -13.94 7.41 -20.06
C TYR A 274 -13.66 8.60 -20.97
N ILE A 275 -13.57 9.78 -20.39
CA ILE A 275 -13.39 11.04 -21.11
C ILE A 275 -12.06 11.67 -20.67
N PRO A 276 -11.16 11.99 -21.62
CA PRO A 276 -9.92 12.68 -21.32
C PRO A 276 -10.16 14.05 -20.66
N ILE A 277 -9.24 14.47 -19.79
CA ILE A 277 -9.25 15.80 -19.16
C ILE A 277 -8.42 16.74 -20.05
N GLN A 278 -8.95 17.94 -20.36
CA GLN A 278 -8.28 18.94 -21.21
C GLN A 278 -7.10 19.63 -20.50
N ASN A 279 -7.18 19.73 -19.18
CA ASN A 279 -6.21 20.47 -18.39
C ASN A 279 -4.83 19.82 -18.48
N THR A 280 -3.82 20.62 -18.64
CA THR A 280 -2.42 20.16 -18.71
C THR A 280 -2.03 19.55 -17.36
N TYR A 281 -1.56 18.33 -17.39
CA TYR A 281 -1.08 17.62 -16.24
C TYR A 281 0.16 16.80 -16.62
N GLN A 282 1.14 16.75 -15.72
CA GLN A 282 2.28 15.87 -15.93
C GLN A 282 1.87 14.42 -15.64
N PRO A 283 2.10 13.48 -16.59
CA PRO A 283 1.80 12.07 -16.34
C PRO A 283 2.64 11.56 -15.18
N TRP A 284 2.10 10.58 -14.44
CA TRP A 284 2.95 9.80 -13.56
C TRP A 284 3.50 8.59 -14.30
N VAL A 285 4.70 8.20 -13.91
CA VAL A 285 5.41 7.09 -14.53
C VAL A 285 5.25 5.84 -13.68
N SER A 286 4.70 4.78 -14.26
CA SER A 286 4.61 3.45 -13.64
C SER A 286 5.86 2.63 -13.99
N ARG A 287 6.42 1.97 -12.98
CA ARG A 287 7.67 1.22 -13.10
C ARG A 287 7.58 -0.14 -12.44
N LEU A 288 8.43 -1.05 -12.92
CA LEU A 288 8.80 -2.28 -12.23
C LEU A 288 10.06 -2.01 -11.42
N TYR A 289 9.99 -2.23 -10.11
CA TYR A 289 11.12 -2.04 -9.19
C TYR A 289 11.59 -3.35 -8.61
N TRP A 290 12.90 -3.42 -8.30
CA TRP A 290 13.53 -4.51 -7.56
C TRP A 290 14.63 -3.96 -6.65
N ARG A 291 15.10 -4.74 -5.69
CA ARG A 291 16.18 -4.32 -4.79
C ARG A 291 17.48 -4.15 -5.56
N LYS A 292 18.22 -3.11 -5.22
CA LYS A 292 19.56 -2.87 -5.79
C LYS A 292 20.47 -4.09 -5.59
N ASN A 293 21.23 -4.44 -6.62
CA ASN A 293 22.10 -5.63 -6.66
C ASN A 293 21.34 -6.97 -6.54
N HIS A 294 20.04 -7.02 -6.83
CA HIS A 294 19.29 -8.28 -6.88
C HIS A 294 19.77 -9.14 -8.06
N THR A 295 20.09 -10.39 -7.76
CA THR A 295 20.43 -11.38 -8.81
C THR A 295 19.15 -12.13 -9.15
N PHE A 296 18.65 -11.93 -10.36
CA PHE A 296 17.43 -12.59 -10.81
C PHE A 296 17.61 -14.09 -10.96
N THR A 297 16.65 -14.84 -10.47
CA THR A 297 16.47 -16.23 -10.87
C THR A 297 16.04 -16.30 -12.34
N LYS A 298 16.09 -17.49 -12.93
CA LYS A 298 15.60 -17.67 -14.31
C LYS A 298 14.13 -17.25 -14.46
N ASP A 299 13.32 -17.55 -13.47
CA ASP A 299 11.89 -17.27 -13.47
C ASP A 299 11.58 -15.77 -13.32
N GLU A 300 12.32 -15.11 -12.45
CA GLU A 300 12.23 -13.65 -12.30
C GLU A 300 12.66 -12.93 -13.58
N GLN A 301 13.69 -13.44 -14.28
CA GLN A 301 14.11 -12.86 -15.55
C GLN A 301 13.03 -13.03 -16.63
N ILE A 302 12.41 -14.21 -16.73
CA ILE A 302 11.30 -14.45 -17.67
C ILE A 302 10.15 -13.47 -17.40
N PHE A 303 9.76 -13.29 -16.14
CA PHE A 303 8.69 -12.34 -15.79
C PHE A 303 9.08 -10.90 -16.12
N LYS A 304 10.30 -10.48 -15.80
CA LYS A 304 10.81 -9.14 -16.09
C LYS A 304 10.79 -8.85 -17.60
N ASP A 305 11.32 -9.76 -18.40
CA ASP A 305 11.37 -9.61 -19.86
C ASP A 305 9.97 -9.59 -20.46
N PHE A 306 9.05 -10.40 -19.94
CA PHE A 306 7.65 -10.40 -20.38
C PHE A 306 6.98 -9.05 -20.09
N ILE A 307 7.03 -8.55 -18.85
CA ILE A 307 6.32 -7.32 -18.47
C ILE A 307 6.85 -6.10 -19.23
N GLU A 308 8.16 -6.01 -19.42
CA GLU A 308 8.78 -4.92 -20.20
C GLU A 308 8.35 -4.96 -21.67
N ASN A 309 8.27 -6.15 -22.26
CA ASN A 309 7.79 -6.33 -23.63
C ASN A 309 6.29 -6.07 -23.75
N TYR A 310 5.48 -6.52 -22.79
CA TYR A 310 4.03 -6.32 -22.76
C TYR A 310 3.68 -4.82 -22.89
N TYR A 311 4.26 -4.00 -22.04
CA TYR A 311 3.97 -2.55 -22.07
C TYR A 311 4.62 -1.85 -23.26
N ARG A 312 5.77 -2.31 -23.77
CA ARG A 312 6.35 -1.77 -25.00
C ARG A 312 5.48 -1.97 -26.23
N THR A 313 4.70 -3.04 -26.28
CA THR A 313 3.79 -3.32 -27.41
C THR A 313 2.47 -2.56 -27.32
N LEU A 314 2.14 -1.99 -26.17
CA LEU A 314 0.93 -1.18 -25.96
C LEU A 314 1.16 0.32 -26.19
N MET A 315 2.41 0.77 -26.30
CA MET A 315 2.80 2.13 -26.67
C MET A 315 2.81 2.31 -28.19
#